data_b7f962e57af210813660124584e8ca23
#
_entry.id   b7f962e57af210813660124584e8ca23
#
_cell.length_a   1.000
_cell.length_b   1.000
_cell.length_c   1.000
_cell.angle_alpha   90.00
_cell.angle_beta   90.00
_cell.angle_gamma   90.00
#
_symmetry.space_group_name_H-M   'P 1'
#
loop_
_entity.id
_entity.type
_entity.pdbx_description
1 polymer ?
#
loop_
_entity_poly.entity_id
_entity_poly.type
_entity_poly.pdbx_seq_one_letter_code
_entity_poly.pdbx_strand_id
1 'polypeptide(L)'
;MYKRQVQHLPRFTGYPIYICENGCCCDDDRLRIVYLARHLSALRESMKMGADVRGYMHWSIMDNYEWGSFKPRFGLVHVDFETFKRTLKPSAHLYRGIIENHGLTEQLLEKYLRPLSDVKVHPAKD
;
A
#
# COMPACT_ATOMS: atom_id res chain seq x y z
N MET A 1 0.16 10.87 9.92
CA MET A 1 1.59 10.54 9.98
C MET A 1 2.22 10.43 8.58
N TYR A 2 1.73 9.60 7.67
CA TYR A 2 2.33 9.38 6.35
C TYR A 2 2.45 10.64 5.47
N LYS A 3 1.41 11.49 5.48
CA LYS A 3 1.43 12.77 4.73
C LYS A 3 2.62 13.66 5.10
N ARG A 4 3.06 13.64 6.37
CA ARG A 4 4.25 14.37 6.81
C ARG A 4 5.56 13.73 6.31
N GLN A 5 5.68 12.41 6.34
CA GLN A 5 6.88 11.71 5.86
C GLN A 5 7.10 11.96 4.37
N VAL A 6 6.04 11.86 3.57
CA VAL A 6 6.10 12.12 2.12
C VAL A 6 6.44 13.59 1.82
N GLN A 7 5.97 14.55 2.63
CA GLN A 7 6.31 15.96 2.48
C GLN A 7 7.79 16.26 2.72
N HIS A 8 8.53 15.36 3.39
CA HIS A 8 9.96 15.51 3.61
C HIS A 8 10.80 14.89 2.49
N LEU A 9 10.25 14.02 1.64
CA LEU A 9 10.97 13.43 0.52
C LEU A 9 11.61 14.45 -0.44
N PRO A 10 11.00 15.60 -0.77
CA PRO A 10 11.64 16.62 -1.58
C PRO A 10 12.94 17.18 -1.01
N ARG A 11 13.16 17.05 0.32
CA ARG A 11 14.42 17.48 0.97
C ARG A 11 15.60 16.58 0.61
N PHE A 12 15.35 15.41 0.06
CA PHE A 12 16.35 14.47 -0.45
C PHE A 12 16.53 14.61 -1.96
N THR A 13 16.18 15.77 -2.53
CA THR A 13 16.41 16.05 -3.96
C THR A 13 17.89 15.89 -4.28
N GLY A 14 18.17 15.20 -5.39
CA GLY A 14 19.53 14.86 -5.79
C GLY A 14 19.94 13.42 -5.51
N TYR A 15 19.12 12.68 -4.75
CA TYR A 15 19.32 11.25 -4.52
C TYR A 15 18.12 10.44 -5.01
N PRO A 16 18.33 9.29 -5.66
CA PRO A 16 17.24 8.37 -5.99
C PRO A 16 16.66 7.74 -4.73
N ILE A 17 15.33 7.68 -4.67
CA ILE A 17 14.57 7.18 -3.52
C ILE A 17 13.85 5.90 -3.92
N TYR A 18 14.01 4.85 -3.12
CA TYR A 18 13.25 3.61 -3.21
C TYR A 18 12.48 3.41 -1.90
N ILE A 19 11.17 3.26 -1.98
CA ILE A 19 10.36 2.84 -0.85
C ILE A 19 10.44 1.31 -0.80
N CYS A 20 11.31 0.79 0.05
CA CYS A 20 11.61 -0.65 0.11
C CYS A 20 10.53 -1.44 0.83
N GLU A 21 9.80 -0.80 1.77
CA GLU A 21 8.71 -1.43 2.49
C GLU A 21 7.65 -0.41 2.83
N ASN A 22 6.41 -0.69 2.47
CA ASN A 22 5.26 0.08 2.89
C ASN A 22 4.01 -0.79 2.90
N GLY A 23 3.41 -1.00 4.06
CA GLY A 23 2.25 -1.85 4.24
C GLY A 23 1.51 -1.59 5.55
N CYS A 24 0.40 -2.26 5.74
CA CYS A 24 -0.38 -2.20 6.97
C CYS A 24 -0.82 -3.59 7.41
N CYS A 25 -0.75 -3.84 8.70
CA CYS A 25 -1.37 -5.01 9.32
C CYS A 25 -2.87 -4.77 9.44
N CYS A 26 -3.65 -5.55 8.72
CA CYS A 26 -5.11 -5.51 8.84
C CYS A 26 -5.74 -6.80 8.30
N ASP A 27 -6.78 -7.27 8.98
CA ASP A 27 -7.60 -8.41 8.55
C ASP A 27 -8.60 -7.99 7.47
N ASP A 28 -9.11 -6.76 7.55
CA ASP A 28 -10.00 -6.19 6.55
C ASP A 28 -9.22 -5.61 5.37
N ASP A 29 -9.27 -6.30 4.24
CA ASP A 29 -8.56 -5.90 3.02
C ASP A 29 -9.04 -4.56 2.44
N ARG A 30 -10.24 -4.11 2.79
CA ARG A 30 -10.75 -2.77 2.40
C ARG A 30 -9.87 -1.66 2.97
N LEU A 31 -9.38 -1.84 4.21
CA LEU A 31 -8.43 -0.90 4.83
C LEU A 31 -7.11 -0.88 4.06
N ARG A 32 -6.62 -2.05 3.61
CA ARG A 32 -5.39 -2.15 2.81
C ARG A 32 -5.53 -1.45 1.46
N ILE A 33 -6.68 -1.59 0.79
CA ILE A 33 -6.99 -0.88 -0.46
C ILE A 33 -6.89 0.63 -0.25
N VAL A 34 -7.56 1.17 0.77
CA VAL A 34 -7.54 2.61 1.07
C VAL A 34 -6.14 3.07 1.47
N TYR A 35 -5.43 2.27 2.28
CA TYR A 35 -4.05 2.54 2.68
C TYR A 35 -3.13 2.66 1.46
N LEU A 36 -3.13 1.64 0.60
CA LEU A 36 -2.30 1.57 -0.59
C LEU A 36 -2.55 2.76 -1.53
N ALA A 37 -3.81 3.05 -1.84
CA ALA A 37 -4.17 4.15 -2.71
C ALA A 37 -3.74 5.51 -2.15
N ARG A 38 -3.95 5.76 -0.85
CA ARG A 38 -3.54 7.01 -0.20
C ARG A 38 -2.02 7.20 -0.18
N HIS A 39 -1.28 6.11 0.05
CA HIS A 39 0.17 6.17 0.09
C HIS A 39 0.77 6.42 -1.31
N LEU A 40 0.30 5.72 -2.32
CA LEU A 40 0.75 5.94 -3.69
C LEU A 40 0.35 7.31 -4.24
N SER A 41 -0.84 7.81 -3.89
CA SER A 41 -1.23 9.19 -4.23
C SER A 41 -0.31 10.22 -3.58
N ALA A 42 0.01 10.05 -2.29
CA ALA A 42 0.93 10.94 -1.60
C ALA A 42 2.35 10.87 -2.18
N LEU A 43 2.79 9.68 -2.58
CA LEU A 43 4.08 9.47 -3.23
C LEU A 43 4.15 10.21 -4.59
N ARG A 44 3.09 10.09 -5.38
CA ARG A 44 2.96 10.83 -6.66
C ARG A 44 3.04 12.35 -6.45
N GLU A 45 2.39 12.88 -5.41
CA GLU A 45 2.49 14.32 -5.11
C GLU A 45 3.92 14.71 -4.72
N SER A 46 4.66 13.88 -3.98
CA SER A 46 6.08 14.13 -3.70
C SER A 46 6.94 14.16 -4.96
N MET A 47 6.67 13.27 -5.92
CA MET A 47 7.38 13.27 -7.21
C MET A 47 7.13 14.56 -7.98
N LYS A 48 5.90 15.09 -7.96
CA LYS A 48 5.57 16.39 -8.56
C LYS A 48 6.32 17.55 -7.87
N MET A 49 6.67 17.39 -6.62
CA MET A 49 7.45 18.36 -5.84
C MET A 49 8.96 18.18 -5.99
N GLY A 50 9.41 17.28 -6.86
CA GLY A 50 10.82 17.10 -7.21
C GLY A 50 11.51 15.92 -6.51
N ALA A 51 10.79 15.04 -5.79
CA ALA A 51 11.38 13.82 -5.25
C ALA A 51 11.68 12.80 -6.38
N ASP A 52 12.93 12.34 -6.48
CA ASP A 52 13.36 11.31 -7.45
C ASP A 52 13.00 9.91 -6.93
N VAL A 53 11.70 9.59 -6.93
CA VAL A 53 11.23 8.26 -6.51
C VAL A 53 11.26 7.31 -7.67
N ARG A 54 12.05 6.25 -7.56
CA ARG A 54 12.29 5.26 -8.62
C ARG A 54 11.67 3.88 -8.34
N GLY A 55 11.22 3.63 -7.13
CA GLY A 55 10.62 2.36 -6.79
C GLY A 55 9.73 2.40 -5.55
N TYR A 56 8.74 1.53 -5.55
CA TYR A 56 7.85 1.30 -4.42
C TYR A 56 7.56 -0.20 -4.30
N MET A 57 7.80 -0.74 -3.11
CA MET A 57 7.54 -2.14 -2.79
C MET A 57 6.54 -2.21 -1.63
N HIS A 58 5.45 -2.93 -1.87
CA HIS A 58 4.47 -3.17 -0.82
C HIS A 58 4.97 -4.25 0.15
N TRP A 59 4.88 -3.99 1.44
CA TRP A 59 5.06 -5.02 2.46
C TRP A 59 3.68 -5.55 2.89
N SER A 60 3.38 -6.82 2.56
CA SER A 60 4.20 -7.80 1.87
C SER A 60 3.42 -8.45 0.72
N ILE A 61 4.10 -9.23 -0.13
CA ILE A 61 3.42 -9.92 -1.22
C ILE A 61 2.45 -10.98 -0.71
N MET A 62 2.81 -11.69 0.36
CA MET A 62 1.94 -12.69 0.99
C MET A 62 2.05 -12.63 2.51
N ASP A 63 1.01 -13.11 3.20
CA ASP A 63 1.06 -13.25 4.65
C ASP A 63 2.25 -14.15 5.03
N ASN A 64 3.01 -13.75 6.04
CA ASN A 64 4.24 -14.40 6.45
C ASN A 64 4.43 -14.33 7.98
N TYR A 65 5.60 -14.79 8.46
CA TYR A 65 5.99 -14.68 9.85
C TYR A 65 6.43 -13.26 10.19
N GLU A 66 5.78 -12.66 11.16
CA GLU A 66 6.00 -11.28 11.59
C GLU A 66 6.35 -11.24 13.08
N TRP A 67 7.60 -10.94 13.39
CA TRP A 67 8.09 -10.66 14.75
C TRP A 67 7.64 -11.67 15.84
N GLY A 68 7.70 -12.95 15.55
CA GLY A 68 7.34 -14.00 16.49
C GLY A 68 5.94 -14.59 16.30
N SER A 69 5.20 -14.23 15.25
CA SER A 69 3.84 -14.69 15.02
C SER A 69 3.47 -14.83 13.55
N PHE A 70 2.57 -15.77 13.24
CA PHE A 70 1.86 -15.87 11.96
C PHE A 70 0.48 -15.17 11.97
N LYS A 71 0.12 -14.49 13.09
CA LYS A 71 -1.17 -13.79 13.19
C LYS A 71 -1.26 -12.51 12.37
N PRO A 72 -0.22 -11.63 12.31
CA PRO A 72 -0.32 -10.40 11.54
C PRO A 72 -0.56 -10.64 10.06
N ARG A 73 -1.43 -9.84 9.44
CA ARG A 73 -1.85 -9.98 8.04
C ARG A 73 -1.43 -8.76 7.23
N PHE A 74 -0.23 -8.80 6.67
CA PHE A 74 0.31 -7.74 5.79
C PHE A 74 0.16 -8.07 4.31
N GLY A 75 0.02 -9.35 3.95
CA GLY A 75 0.09 -9.82 2.58
C GLY A 75 -1.01 -9.30 1.67
N LEU A 76 -0.67 -9.07 0.41
CA LEU A 76 -1.61 -8.95 -0.70
C LEU A 76 -2.26 -10.32 -1.02
N VAL A 77 -1.56 -11.38 -0.68
CA VAL A 77 -2.03 -12.76 -0.80
C VAL A 77 -2.28 -13.33 0.60
N HIS A 78 -3.48 -13.81 0.83
CA HIS A 78 -3.79 -14.58 2.04
C HIS A 78 -3.10 -15.95 1.98
N VAL A 79 -2.45 -16.33 3.08
CA VAL A 79 -1.87 -17.67 3.26
C VAL A 79 -2.60 -18.37 4.40
N ASP A 80 -3.21 -19.49 4.08
CA ASP A 80 -3.66 -20.45 5.07
C ASP A 80 -2.44 -21.27 5.53
N PHE A 81 -1.99 -21.08 6.76
CA PHE A 81 -0.77 -21.71 7.27
C PHE A 81 -0.93 -23.19 7.64
N GLU A 82 -2.13 -23.74 7.61
CA GLU A 82 -2.38 -25.18 7.79
C GLU A 82 -2.29 -25.91 6.45
N THR A 83 -2.95 -25.37 5.42
CA THR A 83 -3.06 -26.02 4.09
C THR A 83 -2.07 -25.45 3.08
N PHE A 84 -1.40 -24.35 3.41
CA PHE A 84 -0.54 -23.55 2.50
C PHE A 84 -1.25 -23.03 1.25
N LYS A 85 -2.58 -23.02 1.27
CA LYS A 85 -3.38 -22.42 0.21
C LYS A 85 -3.14 -20.92 0.16
N ARG A 86 -2.94 -20.40 -1.04
CA ARG A 86 -2.74 -18.98 -1.31
C ARG A 86 -3.93 -18.42 -2.07
N THR A 87 -4.46 -17.29 -1.59
CA THR A 87 -5.62 -16.65 -2.20
C THR A 87 -5.33 -15.16 -2.39
N LEU A 88 -5.42 -14.68 -3.62
CA LEU A 88 -5.26 -13.26 -3.92
C LEU A 88 -6.36 -12.45 -3.24
N LYS A 89 -5.99 -11.37 -2.54
CA LYS A 89 -6.93 -10.43 -1.96
C LYS A 89 -7.31 -9.35 -3.00
N PRO A 90 -8.44 -8.64 -2.84
CA PRO A 90 -8.81 -7.52 -3.72
C PRO A 90 -7.72 -6.46 -3.85
N SER A 91 -6.96 -6.18 -2.78
CA SER A 91 -5.81 -5.27 -2.80
C SER A 91 -4.70 -5.71 -3.74
N ALA A 92 -4.49 -7.03 -3.95
CA ALA A 92 -3.54 -7.55 -4.92
C ALA A 92 -3.94 -7.18 -6.35
N HIS A 93 -5.22 -7.28 -6.65
CA HIS A 93 -5.73 -6.90 -7.98
C HIS A 93 -5.66 -5.40 -8.22
N LEU A 94 -5.91 -4.56 -7.19
CA LEU A 94 -5.66 -3.12 -7.28
C LEU A 94 -4.19 -2.83 -7.55
N TYR A 95 -3.28 -3.44 -6.76
CA TYR A 95 -1.83 -3.19 -6.90
C TYR A 95 -1.31 -3.61 -8.28
N ARG A 96 -1.76 -4.78 -8.76
CA ARG A 96 -1.48 -5.22 -10.13
C ARG A 96 -1.96 -4.19 -11.16
N GLY A 97 -3.21 -3.72 -11.04
CA GLY A 97 -3.75 -2.71 -11.96
C GLY A 97 -2.95 -1.40 -11.94
N ILE A 98 -2.46 -0.99 -10.78
CA ILE A 98 -1.60 0.19 -10.65
C ILE A 98 -0.27 0.00 -11.39
N ILE A 99 0.34 -1.19 -11.29
CA ILE A 99 1.58 -1.53 -11.99
C ILE A 99 1.35 -1.53 -13.51
N GLU A 100 0.33 -2.22 -13.98
CA GLU A 100 0.00 -2.35 -15.41
C GLU A 100 -0.35 -1.00 -16.07
N ASN A 101 -0.95 -0.08 -15.32
CA ASN A 101 -1.32 1.26 -15.83
C ASN A 101 -0.31 2.36 -15.46
N HIS A 102 0.83 2.01 -14.85
CA HIS A 102 1.83 2.97 -14.36
C HIS A 102 1.24 4.05 -13.44
N GLY A 103 0.21 3.71 -12.67
CA GLY A 103 -0.42 4.62 -11.71
C GLY A 103 -1.87 4.30 -11.39
N LEU A 104 -2.43 5.13 -10.50
CA LEU A 104 -3.85 5.10 -10.15
C LEU A 104 -4.66 5.80 -11.23
N THR A 105 -5.41 5.03 -12.01
CA THR A 105 -6.35 5.54 -13.01
C THR A 105 -7.73 5.77 -12.41
N GLU A 106 -8.55 6.59 -13.08
CA GLU A 106 -9.95 6.81 -12.68
C GLU A 106 -10.74 5.49 -12.62
N GLN A 107 -10.50 4.58 -13.56
CA GLN A 107 -11.15 3.26 -13.58
C GLN A 107 -10.80 2.43 -12.33
N LEU A 108 -9.55 2.48 -11.86
CA LEU A 108 -9.15 1.79 -10.64
C LEU A 108 -9.76 2.45 -9.40
N LEU A 109 -9.83 3.77 -9.37
CA LEU A 109 -10.47 4.53 -8.30
C LEU A 109 -11.96 4.18 -8.20
N GLU A 110 -12.68 4.20 -9.32
CA GLU A 110 -14.09 3.84 -9.40
C GLU A 110 -14.33 2.40 -8.93
N LYS A 111 -13.53 1.46 -9.41
CA LYS A 111 -13.70 0.03 -9.12
C LYS A 111 -13.41 -0.33 -7.66
N TYR A 112 -12.35 0.22 -7.08
CA TYR A 112 -11.83 -0.24 -5.79
C TYR A 112 -12.03 0.73 -4.64
N LEU A 113 -12.04 2.05 -4.88
CA LEU A 113 -12.11 3.05 -3.81
C LEU A 113 -13.48 3.66 -3.63
N ARG A 114 -14.20 3.93 -4.72
CA ARG A 114 -15.54 4.51 -4.61
C ARG A 114 -16.49 3.68 -3.73
N PRO A 115 -16.51 2.32 -3.83
CA PRO A 115 -17.32 1.49 -2.94
C PRO A 115 -16.91 1.55 -1.47
N LEU A 116 -15.74 2.14 -1.17
CA LEU A 116 -15.13 2.20 0.17
C LEU A 116 -15.12 3.62 0.75
N SER A 117 -15.96 4.52 0.25
CA SER A 117 -16.07 5.90 0.73
C SER A 117 -16.31 6.00 2.25
N ASP A 118 -16.97 4.99 2.82
CA ASP A 118 -17.34 4.92 4.23
C ASP A 118 -16.27 4.32 5.13
N VAL A 119 -15.21 3.77 4.54
CA VAL A 119 -14.10 3.15 5.30
C VAL A 119 -13.26 4.24 5.94
N LYS A 120 -13.44 4.45 7.23
CA LYS A 120 -12.61 5.37 8.02
C LYS A 120 -11.32 4.67 8.43
N VAL A 121 -10.20 5.17 7.91
CA VAL A 121 -8.88 4.83 8.45
C VAL A 121 -8.67 5.71 9.67
N HIS A 122 -8.83 5.14 10.86
CA HIS A 122 -8.47 5.86 12.08
C HIS A 122 -6.95 6.05 12.12
N PRO A 123 -6.46 7.26 12.43
CA PRO A 123 -5.05 7.42 12.76
C PRO A 123 -4.75 6.52 13.98
N ALA A 124 -3.57 5.90 13.98
CA ALA A 124 -3.11 5.21 15.18
C ALA A 124 -3.24 6.19 16.36
N LYS A 125 -3.86 5.73 17.44
CA LYS A 125 -3.84 6.50 18.69
C LYS A 125 -2.38 6.57 19.13
N ASP A 126 -1.92 7.79 19.35
CA ASP A 126 -0.61 8.10 19.92
C ASP A 126 -0.45 7.45 21.29
#